data_b7fdc1515c8fd0c5aafaac8d95502a2f
#
_entry.id   b7fdc1515c8fd0c5aafaac8d95502a2f
#
_cell.length_a   1.000
_cell.length_b   1.000
_cell.length_c   1.000
_cell.angle_alpha   90.00
_cell.angle_beta   90.00
_cell.angle_gamma   90.00
#
_symmetry.space_group_name_H-M   'P 1'
#
loop_
_entity.id
_entity.type
_entity.pdbx_description
1 polymer ?
#
loop_
_entity_poly.entity_id
_entity_poly.type
_entity_poly.pdbx_seq_one_letter_code
_entity_poly.pdbx_strand_id
1 'polypeptide(L)'
;GQIAGFFPGLKKEDLPDGQGWAVENVSLSTHNGTHLDAPYHFHPTMNKGERAITIDEVPLEWCFQPGVKLDFRDKPDGHVITAQEVEDELKRIGHELKPLEMVLEAPQRHPNLPVM
;
A
#
# COMPACT_ATOMS: atom_id res chain seq x y z
N GLY A 1 9.22 25.36 23.22
CA GLY A 1 9.14 24.84 21.95
C GLY A 1 8.60 25.69 20.84
N GLN A 2 8.60 25.16 19.66
CA GLN A 2 8.23 25.85 18.43
C GLN A 2 6.77 26.34 18.40
N ILE A 3 5.84 25.64 19.06
CA ILE A 3 4.41 25.98 19.07
C ILE A 3 4.13 27.34 19.70
N ALA A 4 4.84 27.70 20.78
CA ALA A 4 4.64 29.00 21.44
C ALA A 4 4.94 30.19 20.50
N GLY A 5 5.74 29.99 19.45
CA GLY A 5 6.02 31.04 18.45
C GLY A 5 4.84 31.33 17.50
N PHE A 6 3.87 30.42 17.35
CA PHE A 6 2.71 30.59 16.49
C PHE A 6 1.53 31.28 17.17
N PHE A 7 1.51 31.30 18.51
CA PHE A 7 0.40 31.84 19.29
C PHE A 7 0.93 32.92 20.25
N PRO A 8 0.76 34.21 19.91
CA PRO A 8 1.21 35.30 20.77
C PRO A 8 0.64 35.17 22.19
N GLY A 9 1.52 35.18 23.18
CA GLY A 9 1.14 35.09 24.61
C GLY A 9 1.07 33.67 25.17
N LEU A 10 1.11 32.61 24.33
CA LEU A 10 1.15 31.22 24.81
C LEU A 10 2.50 30.90 25.44
N LYS A 11 2.48 30.42 26.68
CA LYS A 11 3.66 29.98 27.41
C LYS A 11 3.71 28.45 27.51
N LYS A 12 4.89 27.91 27.81
CA LYS A 12 5.06 26.48 28.00
C LYS A 12 4.18 25.93 29.11
N GLU A 13 3.96 26.70 30.15
CA GLU A 13 3.15 26.35 31.33
C GLU A 13 1.65 26.24 31.01
N ASP A 14 1.21 26.85 29.90
CA ASP A 14 -0.19 26.81 29.45
C ASP A 14 -0.51 25.50 28.69
N LEU A 15 0.52 24.68 28.41
CA LEU A 15 0.36 23.43 27.68
C LEU A 15 0.31 22.24 28.66
N PRO A 16 -0.50 21.20 28.39
CA PRO A 16 -0.51 19.98 29.18
C PRO A 16 0.90 19.41 29.37
N ASP A 17 1.33 19.25 30.59
CA ASP A 17 2.68 18.80 31.00
C ASP A 17 3.83 19.59 30.34
N GLY A 18 3.56 20.84 29.94
CA GLY A 18 4.53 21.66 29.18
C GLY A 18 4.86 21.15 27.80
N GLN A 19 4.05 20.25 27.28
CA GLN A 19 4.22 19.62 25.94
C GLN A 19 3.29 20.24 24.92
N GLY A 20 3.76 20.37 23.69
CA GLY A 20 2.93 20.81 22.59
C GLY A 20 2.24 19.64 21.89
N TRP A 21 1.64 19.94 20.77
CA TRP A 21 1.09 18.90 19.88
C TRP A 21 2.21 18.10 19.23
N ALA A 22 1.98 16.81 19.06
CA ALA A 22 2.81 15.99 18.19
C ALA A 22 2.46 16.30 16.73
N VAL A 23 3.45 16.76 15.98
CA VAL A 23 3.33 17.03 14.54
C VAL A 23 4.53 16.44 13.85
N GLU A 24 4.29 15.55 12.92
CA GLU A 24 5.31 14.87 12.13
C GLU A 24 5.25 15.36 10.67
N ASN A 25 6.42 15.44 10.05
CA ASN A 25 6.53 15.61 8.61
C ASN A 25 6.91 14.27 7.99
N VAL A 26 6.10 13.78 7.05
CA VAL A 26 6.33 12.52 6.37
C VAL A 26 6.71 12.79 4.92
N SER A 27 7.80 12.18 4.47
CA SER A 27 8.19 12.16 3.06
C SER A 27 8.29 10.70 2.62
N LEU A 28 7.51 10.32 1.62
CA LEU A 28 7.45 8.94 1.15
C LEU A 28 7.24 8.88 -0.37
N SER A 29 7.62 7.76 -0.97
CA SER A 29 7.12 7.39 -2.29
C SER A 29 5.74 6.75 -2.15
N THR A 30 4.83 7.01 -3.09
CA THR A 30 3.50 6.39 -3.11
C THR A 30 3.54 4.88 -3.30
N HIS A 31 4.63 4.36 -3.86
CA HIS A 31 4.88 2.92 -4.05
C HIS A 31 5.86 2.40 -3.00
N ASN A 32 5.58 2.62 -1.72
CA ASN A 32 6.42 2.18 -0.61
C ASN A 32 5.62 1.37 0.40
N GLY A 33 6.18 0.23 0.85
CA GLY A 33 5.48 -0.70 1.75
C GLY A 33 4.31 -1.41 1.06
N THR A 34 3.38 -1.93 1.86
CA THR A 34 2.15 -2.55 1.35
C THR A 34 1.19 -1.44 0.93
N HIS A 35 0.81 -1.40 -0.33
CA HIS A 35 -0.07 -0.38 -0.90
C HIS A 35 -0.95 -0.95 -2.00
N LEU A 36 -1.93 -0.18 -2.43
CA LEU A 36 -2.81 -0.49 -3.55
C LEU A 36 -2.43 0.38 -4.75
N ASP A 37 -2.29 -0.24 -5.90
CA ASP A 37 -2.12 0.45 -7.18
C ASP A 37 -3.45 0.59 -7.90
N ALA A 38 -3.75 1.81 -8.36
CA ALA A 38 -4.89 2.04 -9.23
C ALA A 38 -4.62 1.53 -10.66
N PRO A 39 -5.66 1.21 -11.44
CA PRO A 39 -5.49 0.77 -12.84
C PRO A 39 -4.62 1.69 -13.69
N TYR A 40 -4.68 3.00 -13.45
CA TYR A 40 -3.87 3.99 -14.17
C TYR A 40 -2.36 3.84 -13.95
N HIS A 41 -1.93 3.22 -12.83
CA HIS A 41 -0.51 2.91 -12.60
C HIS A 41 0.06 1.99 -13.69
N PHE A 42 -0.74 1.04 -14.15
CA PHE A 42 -0.32 0.02 -15.11
C PHE A 42 -0.52 0.45 -16.56
N HIS A 43 -1.64 1.15 -16.88
CA HIS A 43 -1.98 1.53 -18.23
C HIS A 43 -2.97 2.69 -18.27
N PRO A 44 -2.87 3.60 -19.28
CA PRO A 44 -3.81 4.73 -19.39
C PRO A 44 -5.25 4.33 -19.74
N THR A 45 -5.46 3.09 -20.19
CA THR A 45 -6.80 2.57 -20.50
C THR A 45 -7.05 1.23 -19.82
N MET A 46 -8.32 0.97 -19.51
CA MET A 46 -8.84 -0.28 -18.96
C MET A 46 -10.08 -0.74 -19.73
N ASN A 47 -10.67 -1.88 -19.43
CA ASN A 47 -11.94 -2.36 -19.98
C ASN A 47 -12.08 -2.20 -21.50
N LYS A 48 -11.05 -2.56 -22.27
CA LYS A 48 -11.02 -2.48 -23.74
C LYS A 48 -11.09 -1.05 -24.31
N GLY A 49 -10.50 -0.08 -23.62
CA GLY A 49 -10.29 1.27 -24.16
C GLY A 49 -10.92 2.40 -23.37
N GLU A 50 -11.59 2.12 -22.26
CA GLU A 50 -12.00 3.15 -21.32
C GLU A 50 -10.77 3.79 -20.64
N ARG A 51 -10.88 5.05 -20.22
CA ARG A 51 -9.83 5.68 -19.42
C ARG A 51 -9.66 4.91 -18.10
N ALA A 52 -8.45 4.56 -17.76
CA ALA A 52 -8.15 3.95 -16.47
C ALA A 52 -8.38 4.95 -15.33
N ILE A 53 -8.96 4.47 -14.22
CA ILE A 53 -9.21 5.30 -13.04
C ILE A 53 -7.91 5.50 -12.25
N THR A 54 -7.80 6.68 -11.65
CA THR A 54 -6.69 7.07 -10.75
C THR A 54 -7.00 6.68 -9.31
N ILE A 55 -6.02 6.77 -8.41
CA ILE A 55 -6.17 6.29 -7.03
C ILE A 55 -7.26 7.04 -6.25
N ASP A 56 -7.47 8.32 -6.55
CA ASP A 56 -8.53 9.15 -5.95
C ASP A 56 -9.94 8.82 -6.47
N GLU A 57 -10.03 8.08 -7.58
CA GLU A 57 -11.29 7.59 -8.15
C GLU A 57 -11.63 6.15 -7.73
N VAL A 58 -10.67 5.43 -7.12
CA VAL A 58 -10.90 4.06 -6.65
C VAL A 58 -11.92 4.06 -5.52
N PRO A 59 -13.04 3.30 -5.65
CA PRO A 59 -14.01 3.19 -4.57
C PRO A 59 -13.37 2.64 -3.29
N LEU A 60 -13.65 3.24 -2.13
CA LEU A 60 -13.08 2.82 -0.85
C LEU A 60 -13.45 1.36 -0.50
N GLU A 61 -14.58 0.90 -0.98
CA GLU A 61 -15.04 -0.49 -0.83
C GLU A 61 -14.05 -1.51 -1.42
N TRP A 62 -13.26 -1.12 -2.42
CA TRP A 62 -12.22 -1.98 -2.99
C TRP A 62 -11.03 -2.14 -2.06
N CYS A 63 -10.83 -1.19 -1.15
CA CYS A 63 -9.71 -1.19 -0.21
C CYS A 63 -9.97 -2.04 1.05
N PHE A 64 -11.17 -2.62 1.18
CA PHE A 64 -11.55 -3.41 2.35
C PHE A 64 -12.39 -4.63 1.94
N GLN A 65 -11.72 -5.62 1.39
CA GLN A 65 -12.32 -6.85 0.87
C GLN A 65 -11.59 -8.08 1.43
N PRO A 66 -12.19 -9.28 1.34
CA PRO A 66 -11.44 -10.51 1.53
C PRO A 66 -10.19 -10.54 0.67
N GLY A 67 -9.12 -11.11 1.18
CA GLY A 67 -7.86 -11.18 0.45
C GLY A 67 -7.31 -12.59 0.41
N VAL A 68 -6.61 -12.91 -0.68
CA VAL A 68 -5.83 -14.12 -0.85
C VAL A 68 -4.35 -13.77 -0.96
N LYS A 69 -3.52 -14.51 -0.25
CA LYS A 69 -2.07 -14.35 -0.34
C LYS A 69 -1.49 -15.43 -1.24
N LEU A 70 -0.82 -15.00 -2.29
CA LEU A 70 -0.01 -15.84 -3.17
C LEU A 70 1.45 -15.82 -2.71
N ASP A 71 2.09 -16.96 -2.61
CA ASP A 71 3.42 -17.10 -2.05
C ASP A 71 4.45 -17.45 -3.14
N PHE A 72 5.23 -16.45 -3.54
CA PHE A 72 6.31 -16.57 -4.52
C PHE A 72 7.71 -16.37 -3.92
N ARG A 73 7.85 -16.58 -2.60
CA ARG A 73 9.13 -16.38 -1.89
C ARG A 73 10.21 -17.39 -2.28
N ASP A 74 9.87 -18.43 -3.01
CA ASP A 74 10.78 -19.41 -3.60
C ASP A 74 11.41 -18.94 -4.92
N LYS A 75 10.91 -17.85 -5.50
CA LYS A 75 11.42 -17.33 -6.78
C LYS A 75 12.65 -16.45 -6.54
N PRO A 76 13.63 -16.47 -7.48
CA PRO A 76 14.83 -15.64 -7.36
C PRO A 76 14.51 -14.15 -7.52
N ASP A 77 15.39 -13.28 -7.01
CA ASP A 77 15.30 -11.84 -7.18
C ASP A 77 15.21 -11.46 -8.66
N GLY A 78 14.28 -10.56 -8.99
CA GLY A 78 14.03 -10.09 -10.36
C GLY A 78 13.21 -11.06 -11.22
N HIS A 79 12.70 -12.16 -10.64
CA HIS A 79 11.77 -13.04 -11.36
C HIS A 79 10.46 -12.29 -11.67
N VAL A 80 10.02 -12.37 -12.93
CA VAL A 80 8.73 -11.84 -13.35
C VAL A 80 7.68 -12.94 -13.22
N ILE A 81 6.76 -12.78 -12.30
CA ILE A 81 5.67 -13.72 -12.07
C ILE A 81 4.77 -13.76 -13.30
N THR A 82 4.56 -14.92 -13.85
CA THR A 82 3.71 -15.15 -15.03
C THR A 82 2.28 -15.44 -14.63
N ALA A 83 1.34 -15.24 -15.56
CA ALA A 83 -0.07 -15.59 -15.35
C ALA A 83 -0.23 -17.09 -15.00
N GLN A 84 0.57 -17.97 -15.64
CA GLN A 84 0.53 -19.40 -15.36
C GLN A 84 0.96 -19.72 -13.92
N GLU A 85 1.99 -19.04 -13.40
CA GLU A 85 2.43 -19.23 -12.01
C GLU A 85 1.36 -18.76 -11.00
N VAL A 86 0.64 -17.68 -11.32
CA VAL A 86 -0.50 -17.24 -10.49
C VAL A 86 -1.60 -18.29 -10.48
N GLU A 87 -1.96 -18.85 -11.65
CA GLU A 87 -2.97 -19.89 -11.73
C GLU A 87 -2.55 -21.18 -10.99
N ASP A 88 -1.27 -21.57 -11.10
CA ASP A 88 -0.75 -22.76 -10.43
C ASP A 88 -0.72 -22.56 -8.91
N GLU A 89 -0.37 -21.39 -8.44
CA GLU A 89 -0.40 -21.05 -7.02
C GLU A 89 -1.83 -21.05 -6.47
N LEU A 90 -2.79 -20.47 -7.19
CA LEU A 90 -4.22 -20.53 -6.83
C LEU A 90 -4.71 -21.97 -6.74
N LYS A 91 -4.35 -22.83 -7.70
CA LYS A 91 -4.67 -24.26 -7.65
C LYS A 91 -4.00 -24.96 -6.45
N ARG A 92 -2.73 -24.62 -6.17
CA ARG A 92 -1.98 -25.20 -5.05
C ARG A 92 -2.65 -24.93 -3.70
N ILE A 93 -3.17 -23.71 -3.51
CA ILE A 93 -3.87 -23.32 -2.27
C ILE A 93 -5.36 -23.66 -2.28
N GLY A 94 -5.88 -24.19 -3.40
CA GLY A 94 -7.30 -24.56 -3.54
C GLY A 94 -8.25 -23.36 -3.52
N HIS A 95 -7.79 -22.21 -4.04
CA HIS A 95 -8.57 -20.97 -4.02
C HIS A 95 -9.05 -20.58 -5.42
N GLU A 96 -10.30 -20.14 -5.51
CA GLU A 96 -10.92 -19.54 -6.71
C GLU A 96 -11.17 -18.05 -6.44
N LEU A 97 -10.60 -17.19 -7.26
CA LEU A 97 -10.75 -15.75 -7.13
C LEU A 97 -12.19 -15.31 -7.33
N LYS A 98 -12.64 -14.42 -6.46
CA LYS A 98 -13.95 -13.79 -6.53
C LYS A 98 -13.84 -12.32 -6.95
N PRO A 99 -14.89 -11.75 -7.52
CA PRO A 99 -14.90 -10.32 -7.84
C PRO A 99 -14.54 -9.46 -6.61
N LEU A 100 -13.71 -8.45 -6.81
CA LEU A 100 -13.21 -7.51 -5.79
C LEU A 100 -12.30 -8.12 -4.72
N GLU A 101 -11.95 -9.38 -4.80
CA GLU A 101 -11.01 -9.97 -3.85
C GLU A 101 -9.61 -9.37 -4.03
N MET A 102 -8.98 -9.00 -2.91
CA MET A 102 -7.62 -8.46 -2.92
C MET A 102 -6.60 -9.60 -3.09
N VAL A 103 -5.76 -9.49 -4.10
CA VAL A 103 -4.65 -10.42 -4.30
C VAL A 103 -3.39 -9.80 -3.73
N LEU A 104 -2.79 -10.46 -2.75
CA LEU A 104 -1.53 -10.06 -2.12
C LEU A 104 -0.42 -10.99 -2.61
N GLU A 105 0.58 -10.42 -3.21
CA GLU A 105 1.78 -11.15 -3.59
C GLU A 105 2.86 -11.04 -2.50
N ALA A 106 3.43 -12.16 -2.11
CA ALA A 106 4.57 -12.20 -1.21
C ALA A 106 5.83 -12.50 -2.03
N PRO A 107 6.58 -11.48 -2.45
CA PRO A 107 7.86 -11.67 -3.11
C PRO A 107 8.91 -12.16 -2.12
N GLN A 108 10.04 -12.64 -2.63
CA GLN A 108 11.18 -12.99 -1.80
C GLN A 108 11.59 -11.80 -0.91
N ARG A 109 11.87 -12.06 0.36
CA ARG A 109 12.46 -11.05 1.25
C ARG A 109 13.84 -10.68 0.74
N HIS A 110 14.04 -9.43 0.41
CA HIS A 110 15.39 -8.93 0.18
C HIS A 110 16.18 -9.03 1.50
N PRO A 111 17.31 -9.76 1.54
CA PRO A 111 18.02 -10.06 2.80
C PRO A 111 18.53 -8.81 3.56
N ASN A 112 18.61 -7.67 2.88
CA ASN A 112 19.15 -6.41 3.41
C ASN A 112 18.09 -5.33 3.69
N LEU A 113 16.77 -5.64 3.56
CA LEU A 113 15.75 -4.69 3.95
C LEU A 113 15.42 -4.89 5.43
N PRO A 114 15.49 -3.82 6.25
CA PRO A 114 15.08 -3.91 7.64
C PRO A 114 13.61 -4.32 7.73
N VAL A 115 13.32 -5.19 8.69
CA VAL A 115 11.92 -5.47 9.08
C VAL A 115 11.42 -4.20 9.76
N MET A 116 10.52 -3.48 9.09
CA MET A 116 9.75 -2.42 9.75
C MET A 116 8.56 -3.03 10.49
#